data_aac016339408bd7666e9d9cf4751eb27
#
_entry.id   aac016339408bd7666e9d9cf4751eb27
#
_cell.length_a   1.000
_cell.length_b   1.000
_cell.length_c   1.000
_cell.angle_alpha   90.00
_cell.angle_beta   90.00
_cell.angle_gamma   90.00
#
_symmetry.space_group_name_H-M   'P 1'
#
loop_
_entity.id
_entity.type
_entity.pdbx_description
1 polymer ?
#
loop_
_entity_poly.entity_id
_entity_poly.type
_entity_poly.pdbx_seq_one_letter_code
_entity_poly.pdbx_strand_id
1 'polypeptide(L)'
;MKINNFNPNNKVNSKQVTNYQFQKTKPMPMDSVTFSGVTPSKSNDEKFIDLREKISKDMEPLMSESEATCWDFYTNSTEENMQKMNIAQDKSTEFFDNAEIYNELKEINKSGGVKDKKLQKQLRNLTSAFGDGIEYKAEMKAMNEKENEISQKLNSYQMTIDGKPVSKAEIGKIMETEKNPEIRKKASDAKIKSGDLIANDLVELVKMRNDFAKKKGYDNYFDMKLKEDYDIEPEELDKLLDDVAKNTKASNEKVMTGIKNDLSKAFGVKPEALRSYHFGYLAGEDPEKLVNDSIKSKEEVVDISKKAYAGMGYDIDKLPIKLDLFPRENKNTHGFSFPIKAGKDARILANLTDNVSSVDTLMHELGHSVFTVKTNPELPYMEQDTTSTMTEAVAMMMGDMIRTEGLAKDKVSPEVNEKFAKSLGKEEATFVGSSMAIIDFERNMYENPDQDLKQLWKDMGVKYKGRSEKDEATNEWATIPHFLSHPAYYQNYFRASLIKAQLYDGLTKKLGKLTENKDTAKYLDENVFQYGGSKTDDEILEKVTGKKLSADAFCERLNKLVQE
;
A
#
# COMPACT_ATOMS: atom_id res chain seq x y z
N MET A 1 -1.02 10.05 7.00
CA MET A 1 -1.33 9.45 8.31
C MET A 1 -1.94 8.09 8.03
N LYS A 2 -1.18 7.01 8.20
CA LYS A 2 -1.72 5.65 8.02
C LYS A 2 -2.55 5.32 9.25
N ILE A 3 -3.86 5.52 9.17
CA ILE A 3 -4.77 4.77 10.02
C ILE A 3 -4.89 3.42 9.32
N ASN A 4 -4.12 2.44 9.77
CA ASN A 4 -4.27 1.06 9.32
C ASN A 4 -5.63 0.58 9.82
N ASN A 5 -6.66 0.68 8.97
CA ASN A 5 -7.93 0.02 9.19
C ASN A 5 -7.74 -1.49 9.03
N PHE A 6 -7.04 -2.10 9.99
CA PHE A 6 -7.07 -3.54 10.19
C PHE A 6 -8.32 -3.86 11.00
N ASN A 7 -9.22 -4.59 10.39
CA ASN A 7 -10.45 -5.04 11.01
C ASN A 7 -10.25 -6.47 11.54
N PRO A 8 -10.01 -6.66 12.85
CA PRO A 8 -9.98 -7.99 13.44
C PRO A 8 -11.40 -8.39 13.86
N ASN A 9 -12.00 -9.29 13.10
CA ASN A 9 -13.24 -9.94 13.48
C ASN A 9 -13.03 -10.81 14.73
N ASN A 10 -13.48 -10.34 15.88
CA ASN A 10 -14.22 -11.12 16.87
C ASN A 10 -14.54 -10.25 18.10
N LYS A 11 -15.81 -9.88 18.24
CA LYS A 11 -16.31 -9.31 19.52
C LYS A 11 -16.64 -10.45 20.47
N VAL A 12 -15.90 -10.51 21.57
CA VAL A 12 -16.36 -11.19 22.80
C VAL A 12 -16.84 -10.12 23.79
N ASN A 13 -18.09 -10.27 24.22
CA ASN A 13 -18.73 -9.42 25.23
C ASN A 13 -17.94 -9.42 26.55
N SER A 14 -17.53 -8.26 27.03
CA SER A 14 -17.15 -8.09 28.44
C SER A 14 -17.97 -6.98 29.09
N LYS A 15 -18.89 -7.39 29.98
CA LYS A 15 -19.46 -6.52 31.01
C LYS A 15 -18.54 -6.61 32.23
N GLN A 16 -17.97 -5.49 32.65
CA GLN A 16 -17.96 -5.03 34.05
C GLN A 16 -17.14 -3.75 34.16
N VAL A 17 -17.83 -2.67 34.46
CA VAL A 17 -17.24 -1.36 34.78
C VAL A 17 -17.23 -1.25 36.31
N THR A 18 -16.08 -0.99 36.90
CA THR A 18 -15.95 -0.60 38.31
C THR A 18 -15.59 0.88 38.39
N ASN A 19 -16.48 1.65 38.99
CA ASN A 19 -16.35 3.08 39.26
C ASN A 19 -15.24 3.38 40.26
N TYR A 20 -14.34 4.31 39.94
CA TYR A 20 -13.53 5.03 40.93
C TYR A 20 -13.90 6.50 40.92
N GLN A 21 -14.36 6.99 42.09
CA GLN A 21 -14.63 8.40 42.35
C GLN A 21 -13.35 9.12 42.76
N PHE A 22 -13.06 10.24 42.12
CA PHE A 22 -12.04 11.19 42.59
C PHE A 22 -12.64 12.25 43.49
N GLN A 23 -12.06 12.41 44.69
CA GLN A 23 -12.38 13.46 45.65
C GLN A 23 -11.79 14.80 45.21
N LYS A 24 -12.64 15.84 45.25
CA LYS A 24 -12.23 17.24 44.99
C LYS A 24 -11.54 17.84 46.22
N THR A 25 -10.33 18.37 46.08
CA THR A 25 -9.69 19.26 47.06
C THR A 25 -9.95 20.72 46.67
N LYS A 26 -10.29 21.55 47.69
CA LYS A 26 -10.58 22.98 47.54
C LYS A 26 -9.29 23.80 47.37
N PRO A 27 -9.29 24.89 46.59
CA PRO A 27 -8.15 25.79 46.49
C PRO A 27 -8.15 26.85 47.60
N MET A 28 -6.93 27.20 48.08
CA MET A 28 -6.69 28.37 48.93
C MET A 28 -6.52 29.66 48.07
N PRO A 29 -6.86 30.84 48.62
CA PRO A 29 -6.75 32.08 47.87
C PRO A 29 -5.30 32.59 47.87
N MET A 30 -4.80 33.01 46.71
CA MET A 30 -3.57 33.82 46.58
C MET A 30 -3.93 35.23 46.14
N ASP A 31 -3.27 36.19 46.80
CA ASP A 31 -3.41 37.62 46.55
C ASP A 31 -2.92 38.00 45.13
N SER A 32 -3.70 38.90 44.53
CA SER A 32 -3.45 39.46 43.22
C SER A 32 -2.34 40.50 43.20
N VAL A 33 -1.25 40.26 42.49
CA VAL A 33 -0.40 41.31 41.96
C VAL A 33 -0.64 41.43 40.45
N THR A 34 -1.39 42.44 40.07
CA THR A 34 -1.68 42.77 38.68
C THR A 34 -0.44 43.36 37.99
N PHE A 35 0.25 42.56 37.20
CA PHE A 35 1.11 43.07 36.11
C PHE A 35 0.29 42.99 34.81
N SER A 36 -0.20 44.12 34.34
CA SER A 36 -0.80 44.26 33.01
C SER A 36 0.29 44.36 31.95
N GLY A 37 0.92 43.20 31.68
CA GLY A 37 1.65 42.98 30.45
C GLY A 37 0.67 42.30 29.49
N VAL A 38 0.21 42.98 28.46
CA VAL A 38 -0.51 42.36 27.34
C VAL A 38 0.48 41.42 26.66
N THR A 39 0.47 40.16 27.03
CA THR A 39 1.13 39.11 26.25
C THR A 39 0.45 39.12 24.87
N PRO A 40 1.20 39.27 23.76
CA PRO A 40 0.61 39.21 22.45
C PRO A 40 -0.16 37.88 22.32
N SER A 41 -1.42 37.91 21.90
CA SER A 41 -2.16 36.70 21.68
C SER A 41 -1.43 35.86 20.61
N LYS A 42 -1.16 34.57 20.92
CA LYS A 42 -0.52 33.65 19.97
C LYS A 42 -1.28 33.69 18.64
N SER A 43 -0.55 33.70 17.53
CA SER A 43 -1.11 33.48 16.20
C SER A 43 -1.77 32.11 16.10
N ASN A 44 -2.63 31.91 15.12
CA ASN A 44 -3.24 30.60 14.88
C ASN A 44 -2.19 29.53 14.53
N ASP A 45 -1.14 29.89 13.81
CA ASP A 45 -0.02 28.99 13.51
C ASP A 45 0.65 28.50 14.81
N GLU A 46 0.97 29.41 15.74
CA GLU A 46 1.56 29.05 17.03
C GLU A 46 0.62 28.22 17.91
N LYS A 47 -0.68 28.56 17.95
CA LYS A 47 -1.68 27.78 18.68
C LYS A 47 -1.79 26.35 18.13
N PHE A 48 -1.79 26.23 16.80
CA PHE A 48 -1.86 24.93 16.17
C PHE A 48 -0.59 24.11 16.37
N ILE A 49 0.59 24.73 16.32
CA ILE A 49 1.86 24.03 16.61
C ILE A 49 1.82 23.46 18.03
N ASP A 50 1.44 24.25 19.05
CA ASP A 50 1.33 23.77 20.43
C ASP A 50 0.35 22.59 20.57
N LEU A 51 -0.84 22.70 19.93
CA LEU A 51 -1.86 21.65 19.95
C LEU A 51 -1.35 20.39 19.24
N ARG A 52 -0.70 20.53 18.08
CA ARG A 52 -0.10 19.42 17.32
C ARG A 52 0.98 18.69 18.13
N GLU A 53 1.83 19.43 18.86
CA GLU A 53 2.85 18.83 19.72
C GLU A 53 2.23 18.06 20.88
N LYS A 54 1.16 18.58 21.51
CA LYS A 54 0.39 17.86 22.52
C LYS A 54 -0.21 16.56 21.94
N ILE A 55 -0.89 16.66 20.77
CA ILE A 55 -1.46 15.50 20.09
C ILE A 55 -0.36 14.48 19.75
N SER A 56 0.77 14.91 19.18
CA SER A 56 1.88 14.04 18.81
C SER A 56 2.43 13.27 20.01
N LYS A 57 2.61 13.94 21.15
CA LYS A 57 3.14 13.34 22.37
C LYS A 57 2.21 12.27 22.95
N ASP A 58 0.89 12.50 22.88
CA ASP A 58 -0.10 11.57 23.42
C ASP A 58 -0.37 10.41 22.45
N MET A 59 -0.28 10.65 21.13
CA MET A 59 -0.55 9.67 20.07
C MET A 59 0.62 8.69 19.85
N GLU A 60 1.88 9.16 19.87
CA GLU A 60 3.06 8.34 19.56
C GLU A 60 3.12 7.03 20.36
N PRO A 61 2.96 7.00 21.70
CA PRO A 61 3.02 5.75 22.45
C PRO A 61 1.88 4.78 22.10
N LEU A 62 0.68 5.29 21.80
CA LEU A 62 -0.47 4.47 21.43
C LEU A 62 -0.27 3.79 20.08
N MET A 63 0.22 4.53 19.09
CA MET A 63 0.49 3.97 17.76
C MET A 63 1.66 2.99 17.78
N SER A 64 2.74 3.30 18.52
CA SER A 64 3.86 2.38 18.69
C SER A 64 3.45 1.08 19.42
N GLU A 65 2.57 1.15 20.43
CA GLU A 65 2.01 -0.04 21.10
C GLU A 65 1.16 -0.86 20.13
N SER A 66 0.32 -0.21 19.32
CA SER A 66 -0.51 -0.86 18.30
C SER A 66 0.34 -1.60 17.28
N GLU A 67 1.35 -0.97 16.69
CA GLU A 67 2.26 -1.61 15.72
C GLU A 67 3.06 -2.76 16.35
N ALA A 68 3.56 -2.58 17.59
CA ALA A 68 4.31 -3.63 18.28
C ALA A 68 3.45 -4.86 18.59
N THR A 69 2.20 -4.68 19.01
CA THR A 69 1.26 -5.79 19.27
C THR A 69 0.78 -6.45 17.99
N CYS A 70 0.62 -5.71 16.88
CA CYS A 70 0.42 -6.29 15.55
C CYS A 70 1.58 -7.21 15.15
N TRP A 71 2.82 -6.75 15.32
CA TRP A 71 4.01 -7.60 15.12
C TRP A 71 3.95 -8.87 15.96
N ASP A 72 3.67 -8.77 17.25
CA ASP A 72 3.63 -9.94 18.15
C ASP A 72 2.55 -10.94 17.72
N PHE A 73 1.37 -10.47 17.31
CA PHE A 73 0.31 -11.33 16.80
C PHE A 73 0.66 -11.94 15.44
N TYR A 74 1.23 -11.18 14.51
CA TYR A 74 1.53 -11.69 13.17
C TYR A 74 2.72 -12.67 13.17
N THR A 75 3.65 -12.50 14.10
CA THR A 75 4.76 -13.46 14.27
C THR A 75 4.37 -14.69 15.08
N ASN A 76 3.31 -14.60 15.90
CA ASN A 76 2.80 -15.71 16.71
C ASN A 76 1.30 -15.52 17.00
N SER A 77 0.44 -16.06 16.13
CA SER A 77 -1.02 -15.88 16.13
C SER A 77 -1.70 -16.68 17.26
N THR A 78 -1.43 -16.33 18.52
CA THR A 78 -2.12 -16.86 19.70
C THR A 78 -3.32 -15.99 20.07
N GLU A 79 -4.25 -16.57 20.82
CA GLU A 79 -5.40 -15.85 21.39
C GLU A 79 -4.94 -14.68 22.29
N GLU A 80 -3.90 -14.90 23.09
CA GLU A 80 -3.34 -13.87 23.97
C GLU A 80 -2.79 -12.68 23.17
N ASN A 81 -2.02 -12.93 22.10
CA ASN A 81 -1.47 -11.87 21.27
C ASN A 81 -2.56 -11.15 20.48
N MET A 82 -3.59 -11.87 20.03
CA MET A 82 -4.77 -11.26 19.40
C MET A 82 -5.49 -10.30 20.33
N GLN A 83 -5.70 -10.70 21.59
CA GLN A 83 -6.34 -9.85 22.58
C GLN A 83 -5.51 -8.60 22.89
N LYS A 84 -4.17 -8.72 23.03
CA LYS A 84 -3.27 -7.58 23.22
C LYS A 84 -3.33 -6.60 22.05
N MET A 85 -3.29 -7.12 20.82
CA MET A 85 -3.40 -6.32 19.60
C MET A 85 -4.73 -5.56 19.55
N ASN A 86 -5.86 -6.26 19.82
CA ASN A 86 -7.18 -5.62 19.82
C ASN A 86 -7.29 -4.50 20.87
N ILE A 87 -6.77 -4.72 22.08
CA ILE A 87 -6.77 -3.70 23.13
C ILE A 87 -5.93 -2.48 22.72
N ALA A 88 -4.77 -2.69 22.12
CA ALA A 88 -3.91 -1.59 21.68
C ALA A 88 -4.55 -0.81 20.52
N GLN A 89 -5.18 -1.50 19.57
CA GLN A 89 -5.92 -0.87 18.47
C GLN A 89 -7.15 -0.10 18.94
N ASP A 90 -7.91 -0.65 19.91
CA ASP A 90 -9.05 0.05 20.49
C ASP A 90 -8.61 1.35 21.17
N LYS A 91 -7.52 1.34 21.97
CA LYS A 91 -6.96 2.55 22.58
C LYS A 91 -6.54 3.60 21.55
N SER A 92 -5.88 3.17 20.45
CA SER A 92 -5.46 4.08 19.40
C SER A 92 -6.64 4.69 18.64
N THR A 93 -7.73 3.95 18.50
CA THR A 93 -8.98 4.43 17.88
C THR A 93 -9.73 5.37 18.81
N GLU A 94 -9.86 5.01 20.11
CA GLU A 94 -10.51 5.84 21.12
C GLU A 94 -9.83 7.21 21.30
N PHE A 95 -8.53 7.31 20.99
CA PHE A 95 -7.82 8.59 21.02
C PHE A 95 -8.49 9.66 20.14
N PHE A 96 -9.03 9.25 18.99
CA PHE A 96 -9.71 10.16 18.05
C PHE A 96 -11.15 10.51 18.46
N ASP A 97 -11.70 9.88 19.50
CA ASP A 97 -13.00 10.24 20.11
C ASP A 97 -12.88 11.45 21.07
N ASN A 98 -11.74 12.17 21.08
CA ASN A 98 -11.50 13.28 22.00
C ASN A 98 -12.16 14.59 21.54
N ALA A 99 -13.31 14.90 22.10
CA ALA A 99 -14.09 16.10 21.78
C ALA A 99 -13.39 17.42 22.16
N GLU A 100 -12.51 17.44 23.16
CA GLU A 100 -11.76 18.63 23.57
C GLU A 100 -10.78 19.04 22.44
N ILE A 101 -9.96 18.09 22.00
CA ILE A 101 -9.03 18.30 20.87
C ILE A 101 -9.79 18.72 19.61
N TYR A 102 -10.89 18.02 19.29
CA TYR A 102 -11.69 18.36 18.13
C TYR A 102 -12.23 19.79 18.16
N ASN A 103 -12.73 20.23 19.31
CA ASN A 103 -13.22 21.60 19.48
C ASN A 103 -12.09 22.64 19.35
N GLU A 104 -10.89 22.37 19.89
CA GLU A 104 -9.72 23.25 19.72
C GLU A 104 -9.34 23.38 18.21
N LEU A 105 -9.32 22.27 17.47
CA LEU A 105 -9.06 22.27 16.01
C LEU A 105 -10.13 23.09 15.25
N LYS A 106 -11.41 22.92 15.60
CA LYS A 106 -12.52 23.69 15.00
C LYS A 106 -12.40 25.19 15.29
N GLU A 107 -12.04 25.58 16.48
CA GLU A 107 -11.87 26.99 16.85
C GLU A 107 -10.71 27.66 16.06
N ILE A 108 -9.60 26.93 15.83
CA ILE A 108 -8.50 27.42 14.97
C ILE A 108 -9.02 27.62 13.53
N ASN A 109 -9.78 26.67 12.98
CA ASN A 109 -10.38 26.80 11.65
C ASN A 109 -11.34 28.00 11.55
N LYS A 110 -12.24 28.17 12.53
CA LYS A 110 -13.22 29.29 12.58
C LYS A 110 -12.55 30.65 12.71
N SER A 111 -11.44 30.74 13.43
CA SER A 111 -10.70 31.99 13.64
C SER A 111 -9.83 32.41 12.44
N GLY A 112 -10.01 31.77 11.29
CA GLY A 112 -9.32 32.08 10.05
C GLY A 112 -8.24 31.05 9.66
N GLY A 113 -8.16 29.94 10.38
CA GLY A 113 -7.20 28.85 10.12
C GLY A 113 -5.76 29.27 10.32
N VAL A 114 -4.84 28.45 9.84
CA VAL A 114 -3.38 28.70 9.84
C VAL A 114 -2.94 29.26 8.48
N LYS A 115 -1.83 29.99 8.43
CA LYS A 115 -1.33 30.61 7.19
C LYS A 115 -0.34 29.74 6.44
N ASP A 116 0.49 29.00 7.16
CA ASP A 116 1.46 28.08 6.57
C ASP A 116 0.74 26.92 5.86
N LYS A 117 1.07 26.67 4.59
CA LYS A 117 0.41 25.63 3.77
C LYS A 117 0.55 24.22 4.33
N LYS A 118 1.71 23.91 4.92
CA LYS A 118 1.95 22.60 5.53
C LYS A 118 1.10 22.43 6.80
N LEU A 119 1.03 23.49 7.63
CA LEU A 119 0.16 23.49 8.80
C LEU A 119 -1.32 23.42 8.42
N GLN A 120 -1.73 24.05 7.30
CA GLN A 120 -3.10 23.93 6.77
C GLN A 120 -3.48 22.48 6.46
N LYS A 121 -2.58 21.75 5.80
CA LYS A 121 -2.78 20.33 5.51
C LYS A 121 -2.90 19.51 6.79
N GLN A 122 -1.99 19.71 7.73
CA GLN A 122 -2.01 18.99 9.01
C GLN A 122 -3.27 19.31 9.83
N LEU A 123 -3.68 20.57 9.89
CA LEU A 123 -4.92 21.00 10.54
C LEU A 123 -6.15 20.34 9.91
N ARG A 124 -6.23 20.33 8.58
CA ARG A 124 -7.31 19.65 7.83
C ARG A 124 -7.36 18.17 8.18
N ASN A 125 -6.22 17.46 8.08
CA ASN A 125 -6.15 16.01 8.32
C ASN A 125 -6.51 15.65 9.77
N LEU A 126 -6.04 16.41 10.76
CA LEU A 126 -6.42 16.20 12.16
C LEU A 126 -7.89 16.50 12.39
N THR A 127 -8.39 17.61 11.85
CA THR A 127 -9.81 17.96 11.99
C THR A 127 -10.70 16.88 11.37
N SER A 128 -10.33 16.30 10.22
CA SER A 128 -11.03 15.18 9.62
C SER A 128 -10.98 13.93 10.51
N ALA A 129 -9.80 13.53 10.96
CA ALA A 129 -9.62 12.30 11.76
C ALA A 129 -10.41 12.34 13.09
N PHE A 130 -10.36 13.46 13.84
CA PHE A 130 -11.17 13.61 15.06
C PHE A 130 -12.65 13.82 14.75
N GLY A 131 -12.98 14.48 13.61
CA GLY A 131 -14.36 14.68 13.17
C GLY A 131 -15.07 13.38 12.83
N ASP A 132 -14.37 12.46 12.16
CA ASP A 132 -14.91 11.15 11.80
C ASP A 132 -15.31 10.33 13.03
N GLY A 133 -14.50 10.36 14.10
CA GLY A 133 -14.82 9.70 15.37
C GLY A 133 -15.97 10.34 16.15
N ILE A 134 -16.23 11.64 15.97
CA ILE A 134 -17.18 12.42 16.79
C ILE A 134 -18.46 12.74 16.04
N GLU A 135 -18.36 13.35 14.85
CA GLU A 135 -19.53 13.81 14.08
C GLU A 135 -20.16 12.70 13.24
N TYR A 136 -19.34 11.75 12.75
CA TYR A 136 -19.76 10.69 11.84
C TYR A 136 -19.66 9.27 12.40
N LYS A 137 -19.64 9.16 13.74
CA LYS A 137 -19.47 7.87 14.44
C LYS A 137 -20.51 6.82 14.02
N ALA A 138 -21.74 7.24 13.77
CA ALA A 138 -22.83 6.33 13.37
C ALA A 138 -22.59 5.78 11.95
N GLU A 139 -22.18 6.64 11.02
CA GLU A 139 -21.87 6.28 9.65
C GLU A 139 -20.65 5.35 9.58
N MET A 140 -19.56 5.71 10.26
CA MET A 140 -18.36 4.87 10.37
C MET A 140 -18.70 3.49 10.92
N LYS A 141 -19.50 3.43 12.00
CA LYS A 141 -19.94 2.17 12.59
C LYS A 141 -20.74 1.32 11.59
N ALA A 142 -21.70 1.93 10.88
CA ALA A 142 -22.53 1.23 9.92
C ALA A 142 -21.70 0.67 8.74
N MET A 143 -20.74 1.46 8.21
CA MET A 143 -19.83 1.00 7.15
C MET A 143 -18.95 -0.15 7.65
N ASN A 144 -18.37 -0.06 8.84
CA ASN A 144 -17.56 -1.13 9.44
C ASN A 144 -18.38 -2.41 9.67
N GLU A 145 -19.63 -2.30 10.12
CA GLU A 145 -20.52 -3.45 10.28
C GLU A 145 -20.81 -4.13 8.94
N LYS A 146 -21.03 -3.34 7.87
CA LYS A 146 -21.23 -3.88 6.51
C LYS A 146 -19.96 -4.54 5.95
N GLU A 147 -18.80 -3.94 6.15
CA GLU A 147 -17.50 -4.54 5.76
C GLU A 147 -17.27 -5.88 6.47
N ASN A 148 -17.60 -5.94 7.76
CA ASN A 148 -17.51 -7.17 8.55
C ASN A 148 -18.47 -8.25 8.05
N GLU A 149 -19.71 -7.89 7.70
CA GLU A 149 -20.70 -8.82 7.12
C GLU A 149 -20.16 -9.41 5.82
N ILE A 150 -19.65 -8.59 4.90
CA ILE A 150 -19.09 -9.03 3.63
C ILE A 150 -17.86 -9.94 3.86
N SER A 151 -16.95 -9.54 4.75
CA SER A 151 -15.78 -10.33 5.11
C SER A 151 -16.16 -11.70 5.68
N GLN A 152 -17.18 -11.75 6.53
CA GLN A 152 -17.68 -13.00 7.09
C GLN A 152 -18.28 -13.92 6.02
N LYS A 153 -19.06 -13.37 5.06
CA LYS A 153 -19.58 -14.11 3.90
C LYS A 153 -18.45 -14.75 3.08
N LEU A 154 -17.39 -13.97 2.79
CA LEU A 154 -16.22 -14.46 2.05
C LEU A 154 -15.44 -15.54 2.80
N ASN A 155 -15.22 -15.34 4.10
CA ASN A 155 -14.43 -16.26 4.93
C ASN A 155 -15.16 -17.60 5.16
N SER A 156 -16.49 -17.57 5.21
CA SER A 156 -17.32 -18.78 5.36
C SER A 156 -17.59 -19.50 4.04
N TYR A 157 -17.32 -18.86 2.89
CA TYR A 157 -17.60 -19.43 1.58
C TYR A 157 -16.56 -20.46 1.17
N GLN A 158 -16.99 -21.69 0.97
CA GLN A 158 -16.16 -22.77 0.45
C GLN A 158 -16.28 -22.85 -1.07
N MET A 159 -15.23 -22.44 -1.79
CA MET A 159 -15.16 -22.63 -3.24
C MET A 159 -15.11 -24.12 -3.58
N THR A 160 -15.73 -24.51 -4.70
CA THR A 160 -15.75 -25.90 -5.15
C THR A 160 -15.51 -26.01 -6.66
N ILE A 161 -14.82 -27.07 -7.08
CA ILE A 161 -14.71 -27.51 -8.47
C ILE A 161 -15.29 -28.93 -8.55
N ASP A 162 -16.30 -29.12 -9.38
CA ASP A 162 -17.02 -30.40 -9.52
C ASP A 162 -17.52 -30.99 -8.17
N GLY A 163 -17.98 -30.10 -7.27
CA GLY A 163 -18.46 -30.45 -5.94
C GLY A 163 -17.36 -30.73 -4.90
N LYS A 164 -16.09 -30.66 -5.28
CA LYS A 164 -14.97 -30.84 -4.34
C LYS A 164 -14.47 -29.49 -3.83
N PRO A 165 -14.24 -29.33 -2.53
CA PRO A 165 -13.66 -28.11 -1.96
C PRO A 165 -12.30 -27.79 -2.58
N VAL A 166 -12.06 -26.51 -2.84
CA VAL A 166 -10.77 -25.97 -3.30
C VAL A 166 -10.45 -24.66 -2.57
N SER A 167 -9.19 -24.44 -2.29
CA SER A 167 -8.68 -23.21 -1.69
C SER A 167 -8.34 -22.15 -2.75
N LYS A 168 -8.17 -20.89 -2.34
CA LYS A 168 -7.66 -19.81 -3.21
C LYS A 168 -6.28 -20.15 -3.77
N ALA A 169 -5.40 -20.76 -2.95
CA ALA A 169 -4.06 -21.17 -3.37
C ALA A 169 -4.10 -22.26 -4.45
N GLU A 170 -4.98 -23.25 -4.31
CA GLU A 170 -5.15 -24.28 -5.34
C GLU A 170 -5.70 -23.72 -6.65
N ILE A 171 -6.65 -22.77 -6.59
CA ILE A 171 -7.12 -22.07 -7.79
C ILE A 171 -5.96 -21.30 -8.44
N GLY A 172 -5.16 -20.56 -7.66
CA GLY A 172 -3.97 -19.86 -8.16
C GLY A 172 -3.04 -20.83 -8.90
N LYS A 173 -2.68 -21.95 -8.27
CA LYS A 173 -1.82 -22.97 -8.88
C LYS A 173 -2.41 -23.55 -10.17
N ILE A 174 -3.70 -23.81 -10.22
CA ILE A 174 -4.38 -24.24 -11.45
C ILE A 174 -4.22 -23.17 -12.55
N MET A 175 -4.44 -21.89 -12.19
CA MET A 175 -4.34 -20.80 -13.17
C MET A 175 -2.90 -20.58 -13.66
N GLU A 176 -1.88 -20.97 -12.93
CA GLU A 176 -0.48 -20.85 -13.32
C GLU A 176 0.03 -22.04 -14.13
N THR A 177 -0.42 -23.27 -13.81
CA THR A 177 0.24 -24.48 -14.28
C THR A 177 -0.63 -25.43 -15.10
N GLU A 178 -1.96 -25.34 -15.01
CA GLU A 178 -2.87 -26.27 -15.68
C GLU A 178 -2.99 -25.94 -17.19
N LYS A 179 -2.82 -26.95 -18.05
CA LYS A 179 -2.94 -26.82 -19.51
C LYS A 179 -4.35 -27.11 -20.06
N ASN A 180 -5.18 -27.80 -19.31
CA ASN A 180 -6.55 -28.10 -19.76
C ASN A 180 -7.44 -26.85 -19.60
N PRO A 181 -7.92 -26.24 -20.72
CA PRO A 181 -8.75 -25.02 -20.65
C PRO A 181 -10.06 -25.20 -19.88
N GLU A 182 -10.63 -26.41 -19.89
CA GLU A 182 -11.89 -26.70 -19.17
C GLU A 182 -11.69 -26.69 -17.65
N ILE A 183 -10.55 -27.26 -17.17
CA ILE A 183 -10.21 -27.23 -15.76
C ILE A 183 -9.92 -25.79 -15.32
N ARG A 184 -9.20 -25.03 -16.14
CA ARG A 184 -8.94 -23.59 -15.91
C ARG A 184 -10.24 -22.78 -15.86
N LYS A 185 -11.16 -23.04 -16.79
CA LYS A 185 -12.48 -22.40 -16.79
C LYS A 185 -13.22 -22.68 -15.49
N LYS A 186 -13.27 -23.94 -15.05
CA LYS A 186 -13.91 -24.31 -13.77
C LYS A 186 -13.27 -23.61 -12.57
N ALA A 187 -11.94 -23.47 -12.55
CA ALA A 187 -11.23 -22.75 -11.50
C ALA A 187 -11.57 -21.25 -11.52
N SER A 188 -11.60 -20.64 -12.70
CA SER A 188 -12.03 -19.25 -12.89
C SER A 188 -13.49 -19.05 -12.46
N ASP A 189 -14.40 -19.93 -12.88
CA ASP A 189 -15.81 -19.89 -12.50
C ASP A 189 -16.00 -20.04 -10.97
N ALA A 190 -15.21 -20.90 -10.32
CA ALA A 190 -15.25 -21.04 -8.86
C ALA A 190 -14.83 -19.74 -8.13
N LYS A 191 -13.83 -19.04 -8.65
CA LYS A 191 -13.42 -17.72 -8.16
C LYS A 191 -14.52 -16.68 -8.38
N ILE A 192 -15.11 -16.61 -9.59
CA ILE A 192 -16.16 -15.66 -9.95
C ILE A 192 -17.40 -15.83 -9.05
N LYS A 193 -17.76 -17.06 -8.69
CA LYS A 193 -18.87 -17.32 -7.75
C LYS A 193 -18.66 -16.69 -6.38
N SER A 194 -17.43 -16.56 -5.91
CA SER A 194 -17.17 -15.82 -4.67
C SER A 194 -17.44 -14.33 -4.83
N GLY A 195 -17.21 -13.78 -6.01
CA GLY A 195 -17.60 -12.40 -6.35
C GLY A 195 -19.12 -12.24 -6.45
N ASP A 196 -19.83 -13.20 -7.09
CA ASP A 196 -21.29 -13.18 -7.18
C ASP A 196 -21.96 -13.16 -5.80
N LEU A 197 -21.34 -13.82 -4.82
CA LEU A 197 -21.84 -13.88 -3.44
C LEU A 197 -21.92 -12.51 -2.77
N ILE A 198 -21.00 -11.59 -3.08
CA ILE A 198 -20.84 -10.34 -2.36
C ILE A 198 -21.03 -9.08 -3.22
N ALA A 199 -21.18 -9.22 -4.53
CA ALA A 199 -21.22 -8.07 -5.44
C ALA A 199 -22.30 -7.04 -5.06
N ASN A 200 -23.50 -7.49 -4.72
CA ASN A 200 -24.58 -6.58 -4.31
C ASN A 200 -24.29 -5.90 -2.96
N ASP A 201 -23.70 -6.62 -2.02
CA ASP A 201 -23.33 -6.07 -0.71
C ASP A 201 -22.20 -5.03 -0.87
N LEU A 202 -21.24 -5.26 -1.78
CA LEU A 202 -20.20 -4.27 -2.09
C LEU A 202 -20.79 -3.01 -2.72
N VAL A 203 -21.76 -3.13 -3.62
CA VAL A 203 -22.47 -1.96 -4.19
C VAL A 203 -23.21 -1.19 -3.10
N GLU A 204 -23.85 -1.89 -2.16
CA GLU A 204 -24.47 -1.24 -1.00
C GLU A 204 -23.44 -0.48 -0.15
N LEU A 205 -22.31 -1.11 0.15
CA LEU A 205 -21.20 -0.46 0.87
C LEU A 205 -20.67 0.77 0.13
N VAL A 206 -20.51 0.70 -1.20
CA VAL A 206 -20.10 1.84 -2.04
C VAL A 206 -21.08 3.00 -1.92
N LYS A 207 -22.39 2.72 -1.92
CA LYS A 207 -23.42 3.74 -1.71
C LYS A 207 -23.35 4.36 -0.31
N MET A 208 -23.17 3.56 0.73
CA MET A 208 -22.98 4.05 2.10
C MET A 208 -21.75 4.97 2.21
N ARG A 209 -20.64 4.57 1.58
CA ARG A 209 -19.40 5.37 1.52
C ARG A 209 -19.61 6.68 0.76
N ASN A 210 -20.34 6.67 -0.35
CA ASN A 210 -20.69 7.88 -1.10
C ASN A 210 -21.59 8.83 -0.30
N ASP A 211 -22.56 8.30 0.44
CA ASP A 211 -23.42 9.12 1.30
C ASP A 211 -22.63 9.78 2.43
N PHE A 212 -21.65 9.06 3.01
CA PHE A 212 -20.70 9.61 3.96
C PHE A 212 -19.85 10.73 3.35
N ALA A 213 -19.25 10.50 2.17
CA ALA A 213 -18.45 11.51 1.48
C ALA A 213 -19.24 12.78 1.14
N LYS A 214 -20.48 12.64 0.70
CA LYS A 214 -21.38 13.77 0.44
C LYS A 214 -21.69 14.58 1.69
N LYS A 215 -21.86 13.94 2.85
CA LYS A 215 -22.01 14.65 4.15
C LYS A 215 -20.77 15.47 4.50
N LYS A 216 -19.59 15.02 4.11
CA LYS A 216 -18.32 15.75 4.27
C LYS A 216 -18.07 16.80 3.18
N GLY A 217 -18.94 16.91 2.16
CA GLY A 217 -18.85 17.92 1.10
C GLY A 217 -18.08 17.48 -0.15
N TYR A 218 -17.89 16.18 -0.35
CA TYR A 218 -17.27 15.60 -1.55
C TYR A 218 -18.32 15.01 -2.49
N ASP A 219 -18.01 14.92 -3.78
CA ASP A 219 -18.92 14.36 -4.78
C ASP A 219 -19.11 12.85 -4.61
N ASN A 220 -18.03 12.13 -4.29
CA ASN A 220 -18.03 10.71 -4.03
C ASN A 220 -16.89 10.32 -3.07
N TYR A 221 -16.88 9.07 -2.62
CA TYR A 221 -15.91 8.56 -1.65
C TYR A 221 -14.51 8.38 -2.25
N PHE A 222 -14.39 8.06 -3.53
CA PHE A 222 -13.09 7.91 -4.19
C PHE A 222 -12.32 9.24 -4.19
N ASP A 223 -12.98 10.34 -4.59
CA ASP A 223 -12.38 11.67 -4.60
C ASP A 223 -12.06 12.16 -3.18
N MET A 224 -12.94 11.87 -2.21
CA MET A 224 -12.66 12.15 -0.80
C MET A 224 -11.37 11.48 -0.35
N LYS A 225 -11.21 10.18 -0.64
CA LYS A 225 -10.01 9.42 -0.26
C LYS A 225 -8.76 9.95 -0.96
N LEU A 226 -8.84 10.31 -2.25
CA LEU A 226 -7.71 10.91 -2.96
C LEU A 226 -7.22 12.19 -2.26
N LYS A 227 -8.14 13.07 -1.86
CA LYS A 227 -7.80 14.36 -1.25
C LYS A 227 -7.37 14.25 0.21
N GLU A 228 -8.09 13.46 1.02
CA GLU A 228 -7.83 13.36 2.46
C GLU A 228 -6.66 12.44 2.79
N ASP A 229 -6.61 11.24 2.19
CA ASP A 229 -5.62 10.22 2.55
C ASP A 229 -4.33 10.34 1.71
N TYR A 230 -4.45 10.76 0.44
CA TYR A 230 -3.34 10.68 -0.50
C TYR A 230 -2.84 12.04 -1.01
N ASP A 231 -3.54 13.13 -0.67
CA ASP A 231 -3.19 14.50 -1.03
C ASP A 231 -2.92 14.67 -2.53
N ILE A 232 -3.82 14.12 -3.33
CA ILE A 232 -3.81 14.26 -4.79
C ILE A 232 -5.18 14.71 -5.28
N GLU A 233 -5.20 15.66 -6.22
CA GLU A 233 -6.42 16.03 -6.91
C GLU A 233 -6.77 14.99 -7.99
N PRO A 234 -8.06 14.66 -8.20
CA PRO A 234 -8.48 13.70 -9.22
C PRO A 234 -7.90 13.99 -10.61
N GLU A 235 -7.84 15.27 -11.01
CA GLU A 235 -7.32 15.70 -12.30
C GLU A 235 -5.82 15.45 -12.46
N GLU A 236 -5.06 15.46 -11.36
CA GLU A 236 -3.63 15.12 -11.38
C GLU A 236 -3.44 13.63 -11.61
N LEU A 237 -4.26 12.80 -10.97
CA LEU A 237 -4.26 11.35 -11.21
C LEU A 237 -4.64 11.03 -12.66
N ASP A 238 -5.68 11.67 -13.19
CA ASP A 238 -6.14 11.49 -14.57
C ASP A 238 -5.03 11.80 -15.56
N LYS A 239 -4.33 12.91 -15.36
CA LYS A 239 -3.20 13.29 -16.21
C LYS A 239 -2.10 12.23 -16.21
N LEU A 240 -1.74 11.69 -15.04
CA LEU A 240 -0.72 10.64 -14.95
C LEU A 240 -1.17 9.35 -15.67
N LEU A 241 -2.45 8.95 -15.51
CA LEU A 241 -3.02 7.78 -16.18
C LEU A 241 -3.01 7.95 -17.70
N ASP A 242 -3.45 9.11 -18.21
CA ASP A 242 -3.47 9.42 -19.63
C ASP A 242 -2.06 9.50 -20.23
N ASP A 243 -1.11 10.13 -19.53
CA ASP A 243 0.28 10.23 -19.98
C ASP A 243 0.91 8.83 -20.10
N VAL A 244 0.70 7.94 -19.12
CA VAL A 244 1.18 6.56 -19.17
C VAL A 244 0.49 5.78 -20.30
N ALA A 245 -0.84 5.81 -20.37
CA ALA A 245 -1.61 5.09 -21.38
C ALA A 245 -1.16 5.47 -22.80
N LYS A 246 -0.98 6.77 -23.04
CA LYS A 246 -0.56 7.30 -24.34
C LYS A 246 0.89 6.94 -24.69
N ASN A 247 1.81 7.17 -23.74
CA ASN A 247 3.25 7.10 -24.03
C ASN A 247 3.80 5.67 -23.98
N THR A 248 3.06 4.70 -23.39
CA THR A 248 3.43 3.28 -23.35
C THR A 248 2.60 2.40 -24.27
N LYS A 249 1.67 2.96 -25.05
CA LYS A 249 0.73 2.20 -25.88
C LYS A 249 1.40 1.14 -26.75
N ALA A 250 2.42 1.52 -27.52
CA ALA A 250 3.11 0.60 -28.44
C ALA A 250 3.83 -0.54 -27.67
N SER A 251 4.45 -0.22 -26.54
CA SER A 251 5.12 -1.21 -25.68
C SER A 251 4.12 -2.17 -25.05
N ASN A 252 3.00 -1.66 -24.55
CA ASN A 252 1.92 -2.48 -23.98
C ASN A 252 1.31 -3.41 -25.04
N GLU A 253 1.06 -2.91 -26.27
CA GLU A 253 0.57 -3.72 -27.39
C GLU A 253 1.58 -4.82 -27.76
N LYS A 254 2.89 -4.52 -27.79
CA LYS A 254 3.95 -5.51 -28.04
C LYS A 254 3.98 -6.59 -26.97
N VAL A 255 3.95 -6.20 -25.68
CA VAL A 255 3.92 -7.14 -24.55
C VAL A 255 2.66 -8.01 -24.57
N MET A 256 1.48 -7.41 -24.75
CA MET A 256 0.22 -8.17 -24.80
C MET A 256 0.16 -9.10 -26.01
N THR A 257 0.70 -8.70 -27.15
CA THR A 257 0.82 -9.56 -28.34
C THR A 257 1.75 -10.75 -28.05
N GLY A 258 2.89 -10.52 -27.43
CA GLY A 258 3.81 -11.58 -27.00
C GLY A 258 3.12 -12.58 -26.07
N ILE A 259 2.44 -12.08 -25.00
CA ILE A 259 1.69 -12.92 -24.07
C ILE A 259 0.62 -13.75 -24.80
N LYS A 260 -0.17 -13.14 -25.69
CA LYS A 260 -1.19 -13.85 -26.47
C LYS A 260 -0.60 -14.92 -27.37
N ASN A 261 0.54 -14.66 -28.02
CA ASN A 261 1.22 -15.64 -28.86
C ASN A 261 1.73 -16.83 -28.04
N ASP A 262 2.32 -16.60 -26.88
CA ASP A 262 2.80 -17.64 -25.97
C ASP A 262 1.64 -18.50 -25.47
N LEU A 263 0.54 -17.87 -25.05
CA LEU A 263 -0.67 -18.57 -24.62
C LEU A 263 -1.32 -19.37 -25.78
N SER A 264 -1.39 -18.77 -26.97
CA SER A 264 -1.93 -19.43 -28.17
C SER A 264 -1.15 -20.70 -28.50
N LYS A 265 0.19 -20.61 -28.44
CA LYS A 265 1.08 -21.75 -28.64
C LYS A 265 0.91 -22.81 -27.55
N ALA A 266 0.82 -22.37 -26.28
CA ALA A 266 0.69 -23.28 -25.13
C ALA A 266 -0.62 -24.06 -25.14
N PHE A 267 -1.73 -23.41 -25.54
CA PHE A 267 -3.09 -24.01 -25.58
C PHE A 267 -3.48 -24.55 -26.96
N GLY A 268 -2.69 -24.36 -28.00
CA GLY A 268 -3.00 -24.81 -29.36
C GLY A 268 -4.23 -24.11 -29.96
N VAL A 269 -4.49 -22.86 -29.59
CA VAL A 269 -5.62 -22.06 -30.06
C VAL A 269 -5.16 -20.80 -30.77
N LYS A 270 -5.99 -20.20 -31.64
CA LYS A 270 -5.68 -18.89 -32.25
C LYS A 270 -5.80 -17.77 -31.19
N PRO A 271 -5.05 -16.64 -31.33
CA PRO A 271 -5.12 -15.52 -30.39
C PRO A 271 -6.54 -15.02 -30.12
N GLU A 272 -7.42 -15.01 -31.14
CA GLU A 272 -8.81 -14.54 -31.02
C GLU A 272 -9.72 -15.53 -30.26
N ALA A 273 -9.25 -16.77 -30.08
CA ALA A 273 -9.94 -17.79 -29.29
C ALA A 273 -9.55 -17.79 -27.81
N LEU A 274 -8.51 -17.03 -27.43
CA LEU A 274 -8.16 -16.88 -26.02
C LEU A 274 -9.30 -16.23 -25.25
N ARG A 275 -9.47 -16.64 -23.98
CA ARG A 275 -10.44 -16.14 -23.02
C ARG A 275 -9.73 -15.80 -21.71
N SER A 276 -10.41 -15.07 -20.84
CA SER A 276 -9.89 -14.65 -19.54
C SER A 276 -9.23 -15.79 -18.76
N TYR A 277 -9.80 -16.98 -18.76
CA TYR A 277 -9.26 -18.15 -18.06
C TYR A 277 -7.99 -18.76 -18.67
N HIS A 278 -7.52 -18.32 -19.85
CA HIS A 278 -6.22 -18.72 -20.39
C HIS A 278 -5.07 -17.84 -19.83
N PHE A 279 -5.39 -16.61 -19.42
CA PHE A 279 -4.38 -15.71 -18.85
C PHE A 279 -3.94 -16.17 -17.45
N GLY A 280 -2.73 -15.76 -17.04
CA GLY A 280 -2.10 -16.23 -15.80
C GLY A 280 -1.39 -17.57 -15.93
N TYR A 281 -1.47 -18.27 -17.09
CA TYR A 281 -0.64 -19.43 -17.34
C TYR A 281 0.81 -19.00 -17.60
N LEU A 282 1.74 -19.65 -16.94
CA LEU A 282 3.18 -19.42 -17.11
C LEU A 282 3.65 -20.10 -18.40
N ALA A 283 3.47 -19.41 -19.52
CA ALA A 283 3.83 -19.89 -20.86
C ALA A 283 5.19 -19.31 -21.30
N GLY A 284 5.97 -20.12 -22.03
CA GLY A 284 7.24 -19.69 -22.61
C GLY A 284 8.46 -20.02 -21.74
N GLU A 285 9.61 -19.48 -22.12
CA GLU A 285 10.81 -19.49 -21.28
C GLU A 285 10.56 -18.58 -20.06
N ASP A 286 10.83 -19.11 -18.90
CA ASP A 286 10.80 -18.38 -17.65
C ASP A 286 12.26 -18.11 -17.19
N PRO A 287 12.80 -16.89 -17.47
CA PRO A 287 14.15 -16.55 -17.04
C PRO A 287 14.30 -16.56 -15.52
N GLU A 288 13.22 -16.29 -14.77
CA GLU A 288 13.21 -16.34 -13.32
C GLU A 288 13.49 -17.75 -12.79
N LYS A 289 12.92 -18.77 -13.45
CA LYS A 289 13.17 -20.17 -13.07
C LYS A 289 14.66 -20.53 -13.16
N LEU A 290 15.36 -20.06 -14.18
CA LEU A 290 16.79 -20.35 -14.34
C LEU A 290 17.62 -19.67 -13.24
N VAL A 291 17.21 -18.49 -12.79
CA VAL A 291 17.83 -17.79 -11.67
C VAL A 291 17.44 -18.48 -10.34
N ASN A 292 16.19 -18.90 -10.17
CA ASN A 292 15.72 -19.66 -9.01
C ASN A 292 16.56 -20.93 -8.80
N ASP A 293 16.81 -21.69 -9.87
CA ASP A 293 17.64 -22.92 -9.80
C ASP A 293 19.08 -22.64 -9.35
N SER A 294 19.54 -21.39 -9.39
CA SER A 294 20.88 -20.97 -8.94
C SER A 294 20.96 -20.61 -7.45
N ILE A 295 19.84 -20.29 -6.81
CA ILE A 295 19.76 -19.98 -5.38
C ILE A 295 19.61 -21.29 -4.62
N LYS A 296 20.51 -21.56 -3.68
CA LYS A 296 20.65 -22.89 -3.05
C LYS A 296 19.99 -23.00 -1.68
N SER A 297 19.72 -21.89 -1.03
CA SER A 297 19.07 -21.89 0.29
C SER A 297 18.43 -20.52 0.61
N LYS A 298 17.54 -20.53 1.58
CA LYS A 298 16.92 -19.31 2.12
C LYS A 298 17.92 -18.40 2.84
N GLU A 299 18.99 -18.97 3.40
CA GLU A 299 20.11 -18.22 4.00
C GLU A 299 20.87 -17.45 2.92
N GLU A 300 21.02 -18.03 1.73
CA GLU A 300 21.64 -17.35 0.58
C GLU A 300 20.80 -16.16 0.09
N VAL A 301 19.47 -16.23 0.17
CA VAL A 301 18.57 -15.09 -0.08
C VAL A 301 18.91 -13.93 0.85
N VAL A 302 19.08 -14.22 2.15
CA VAL A 302 19.46 -13.21 3.14
C VAL A 302 20.83 -12.61 2.84
N ASP A 303 21.81 -13.46 2.48
CA ASP A 303 23.15 -13.02 2.15
C ASP A 303 23.21 -12.12 0.91
N ILE A 304 22.46 -12.45 -0.16
CA ILE A 304 22.35 -11.61 -1.36
C ILE A 304 21.82 -10.23 -0.98
N SER A 305 20.72 -10.18 -0.23
CA SER A 305 20.07 -8.94 0.18
C SER A 305 21.00 -8.09 1.07
N LYS A 306 21.60 -8.68 2.10
CA LYS A 306 22.54 -7.95 2.99
C LYS A 306 23.78 -7.44 2.24
N LYS A 307 24.32 -8.22 1.28
CA LYS A 307 25.45 -7.78 0.44
C LYS A 307 25.06 -6.58 -0.44
N ALA A 308 23.86 -6.57 -1.01
CA ALA A 308 23.37 -5.45 -1.79
C ALA A 308 23.30 -4.17 -0.95
N TYR A 309 22.70 -4.24 0.24
CA TYR A 309 22.65 -3.11 1.18
C TYR A 309 24.03 -2.67 1.65
N ALA A 310 24.93 -3.62 1.97
CA ALA A 310 26.32 -3.31 2.34
C ALA A 310 27.07 -2.62 1.19
N GLY A 311 26.81 -3.00 -0.05
CA GLY A 311 27.37 -2.36 -1.23
C GLY A 311 26.89 -0.92 -1.41
N MET A 312 25.65 -0.62 -1.01
CA MET A 312 25.11 0.76 -0.95
C MET A 312 25.65 1.56 0.24
N GLY A 313 26.25 0.91 1.27
CA GLY A 313 26.75 1.56 2.47
C GLY A 313 25.94 1.30 3.75
N TYR A 314 24.88 0.45 3.70
CA TYR A 314 24.11 0.06 4.88
C TYR A 314 24.60 -1.27 5.46
N ASP A 315 24.94 -1.30 6.71
CA ASP A 315 25.19 -2.53 7.48
C ASP A 315 23.88 -2.91 8.21
N ILE A 316 23.09 -3.79 7.60
CA ILE A 316 21.76 -4.18 8.10
C ILE A 316 21.84 -4.76 9.53
N ASP A 317 22.91 -5.48 9.86
CA ASP A 317 23.07 -6.08 11.19
C ASP A 317 23.35 -5.05 12.31
N LYS A 318 23.71 -3.82 11.94
CA LYS A 318 23.91 -2.70 12.87
C LYS A 318 22.73 -1.73 12.92
N LEU A 319 21.77 -1.87 12.03
CA LEU A 319 20.56 -1.04 12.08
C LEU A 319 19.56 -1.60 13.11
N PRO A 320 18.76 -0.76 13.76
CA PRO A 320 17.73 -1.19 14.71
C PRO A 320 16.54 -1.83 13.99
N ILE A 321 16.79 -2.89 13.20
CA ILE A 321 15.81 -3.64 12.43
C ILE A 321 15.76 -5.07 12.95
N LYS A 322 14.61 -5.50 13.45
CA LYS A 322 14.38 -6.88 13.87
C LYS A 322 13.87 -7.73 12.72
N LEU A 323 14.52 -8.88 12.48
CA LEU A 323 14.19 -9.76 11.35
C LEU A 323 13.56 -11.06 11.85
N ASP A 324 12.39 -11.40 11.31
CA ASP A 324 11.71 -12.69 11.45
C ASP A 324 11.37 -13.21 10.04
N LEU A 325 12.28 -13.98 9.46
CA LEU A 325 12.35 -14.18 8.01
C LEU A 325 11.83 -15.53 7.52
N PHE A 326 11.63 -16.53 8.40
CA PHE A 326 11.37 -17.90 7.94
C PHE A 326 10.00 -18.41 8.38
N PRO A 327 9.35 -19.26 7.56
CA PRO A 327 8.05 -19.81 7.89
C PRO A 327 8.09 -20.71 9.12
N ARG A 328 7.04 -20.67 9.93
CA ARG A 328 6.77 -21.56 11.05
C ARG A 328 5.29 -21.58 11.38
N GLU A 329 4.86 -22.50 12.24
CA GLU A 329 3.50 -22.55 12.75
C GLU A 329 3.10 -21.23 13.44
N ASN A 330 1.82 -20.88 13.37
CA ASN A 330 1.21 -19.70 13.95
C ASN A 330 1.80 -18.36 13.48
N LYS A 331 2.50 -18.33 12.36
CA LYS A 331 3.02 -17.11 11.75
C LYS A 331 2.20 -16.72 10.53
N ASN A 332 1.92 -15.43 10.36
CA ASN A 332 1.27 -14.91 9.16
C ASN A 332 2.10 -15.25 7.90
N THR A 333 1.43 -15.57 6.80
CA THR A 333 2.06 -16.05 5.55
C THR A 333 2.56 -14.96 4.62
N HIS A 334 2.20 -13.68 4.88
CA HIS A 334 2.64 -12.55 4.06
C HIS A 334 3.94 -11.92 4.59
N GLY A 335 4.59 -11.10 3.76
CA GLY A 335 5.68 -10.22 4.18
C GLY A 335 5.14 -8.87 4.66
N PHE A 336 5.78 -8.30 5.69
CA PHE A 336 5.42 -6.99 6.22
C PHE A 336 6.63 -6.32 6.87
N SER A 337 6.73 -5.02 6.71
CA SER A 337 7.58 -4.15 7.52
C SER A 337 6.70 -3.37 8.52
N PHE A 338 7.08 -3.40 9.79
CA PHE A 338 6.40 -2.71 10.90
C PHE A 338 7.24 -1.51 11.33
N PRO A 339 6.77 -0.28 11.09
CA PRO A 339 7.46 0.94 11.52
C PRO A 339 7.11 1.26 12.98
N ILE A 340 7.74 0.56 13.93
CA ILE A 340 7.39 0.69 15.36
C ILE A 340 7.73 2.10 15.86
N LYS A 341 8.94 2.60 15.52
CA LYS A 341 9.40 3.92 15.94
C LYS A 341 10.46 4.47 15.00
N ALA A 342 10.21 5.63 14.41
CA ALA A 342 11.14 6.32 13.53
C ALA A 342 12.52 6.50 14.18
N GLY A 343 13.58 6.21 13.43
CA GLY A 343 14.97 6.29 13.89
C GLY A 343 15.39 5.22 14.91
N LYS A 344 14.50 4.36 15.41
CA LYS A 344 14.78 3.52 16.59
C LYS A 344 14.35 2.06 16.52
N ASP A 345 13.24 1.71 15.88
CA ASP A 345 12.73 0.33 15.83
C ASP A 345 11.90 0.13 14.56
N ALA A 346 12.35 -0.77 13.71
CA ALA A 346 11.57 -1.34 12.62
C ALA A 346 11.67 -2.86 12.67
N ARG A 347 10.65 -3.58 12.18
CA ARG A 347 10.62 -5.04 12.24
C ARG A 347 10.12 -5.60 10.93
N ILE A 348 10.75 -6.68 10.47
CA ILE A 348 10.35 -7.38 9.23
C ILE A 348 9.89 -8.79 9.56
N LEU A 349 8.66 -9.09 9.14
CA LEU A 349 8.13 -10.44 9.06
C LEU A 349 8.15 -10.86 7.58
N ALA A 350 8.77 -12.00 7.27
CA ALA A 350 8.72 -12.61 5.95
C ALA A 350 8.68 -14.14 6.05
N ASN A 351 8.40 -14.83 4.95
CA ASN A 351 8.37 -16.28 4.86
C ASN A 351 9.23 -16.73 3.68
N LEU A 352 10.53 -16.42 3.78
CA LEU A 352 11.48 -16.63 2.70
C LEU A 352 11.70 -18.11 2.38
N THR A 353 11.81 -18.39 1.10
CA THR A 353 12.21 -19.66 0.51
C THR A 353 13.42 -19.42 -0.41
N ASP A 354 13.94 -20.46 -1.01
CA ASP A 354 15.12 -20.44 -1.87
C ASP A 354 14.83 -20.02 -3.31
N ASN A 355 14.30 -18.80 -3.49
CA ASN A 355 13.94 -18.27 -4.82
C ASN A 355 14.17 -16.75 -4.95
N VAL A 356 14.11 -16.28 -6.18
CA VAL A 356 14.28 -14.86 -6.56
C VAL A 356 13.21 -13.97 -5.93
N SER A 357 11.97 -14.42 -5.91
CA SER A 357 10.87 -13.67 -5.31
C SER A 357 11.11 -13.39 -3.81
N SER A 358 11.80 -14.32 -3.11
CA SER A 358 12.21 -14.11 -1.72
C SER A 358 13.32 -13.06 -1.58
N VAL A 359 14.23 -12.93 -2.57
CA VAL A 359 15.23 -11.85 -2.60
C VAL A 359 14.53 -10.51 -2.83
N ASP A 360 13.63 -10.44 -3.82
CA ASP A 360 12.80 -9.26 -4.09
C ASP A 360 12.04 -8.84 -2.84
N THR A 361 11.28 -9.76 -2.21
CA THR A 361 10.53 -9.50 -0.97
C THR A 361 11.43 -8.96 0.13
N LEU A 362 12.59 -9.59 0.41
CA LEU A 362 13.46 -9.11 1.50
C LEU A 362 14.07 -7.75 1.18
N MET A 363 14.49 -7.51 -0.05
CA MET A 363 14.99 -6.21 -0.50
C MET A 363 13.92 -5.12 -0.35
N HIS A 364 12.67 -5.44 -0.70
CA HIS A 364 11.50 -4.56 -0.58
C HIS A 364 11.22 -4.22 0.89
N GLU A 365 11.07 -5.22 1.76
CA GLU A 365 10.76 -4.99 3.18
C GLU A 365 11.90 -4.27 3.92
N LEU A 366 13.15 -4.56 3.53
CA LEU A 366 14.30 -3.79 4.00
C LEU A 366 14.24 -2.33 3.53
N GLY A 367 13.72 -2.05 2.34
CA GLY A 367 13.50 -0.68 1.85
C GLY A 367 12.61 0.12 2.78
N HIS A 368 11.47 -0.42 3.17
CA HIS A 368 10.57 0.17 4.17
C HIS A 368 11.27 0.37 5.52
N SER A 369 11.93 -0.69 6.02
CA SER A 369 12.54 -0.66 7.35
C SER A 369 13.73 0.30 7.42
N VAL A 370 14.57 0.37 6.39
CA VAL A 370 15.68 1.33 6.31
C VAL A 370 15.13 2.75 6.27
N PHE A 371 14.06 3.00 5.50
CA PHE A 371 13.40 4.31 5.51
C PHE A 371 12.99 4.70 6.94
N THR A 372 12.25 3.81 7.63
CA THR A 372 11.80 4.04 9.01
C THR A 372 12.95 4.37 9.96
N VAL A 373 14.04 3.57 9.96
CA VAL A 373 15.15 3.78 10.91
C VAL A 373 16.10 4.92 10.52
N LYS A 374 15.97 5.47 9.30
CA LYS A 374 16.72 6.63 8.82
C LYS A 374 15.93 7.93 8.82
N THR A 375 14.63 7.87 9.09
CA THR A 375 13.82 9.06 9.36
C THR A 375 14.32 9.76 10.62
N ASN A 376 14.44 11.09 10.56
CA ASN A 376 14.88 11.89 11.70
C ASN A 376 13.85 11.79 12.85
N PRO A 377 14.20 11.18 14.00
CA PRO A 377 13.28 11.00 15.13
C PRO A 377 12.92 12.31 15.87
N GLU A 378 13.62 13.40 15.58
CA GLU A 378 13.33 14.73 16.16
C GLU A 378 12.21 15.47 15.39
N LEU A 379 11.73 14.92 14.29
CA LEU A 379 10.53 15.44 13.62
C LEU A 379 9.31 15.27 14.54
N PRO A 380 8.33 16.19 14.48
CA PRO A 380 7.03 15.94 15.11
C PRO A 380 6.49 14.58 14.68
N TYR A 381 5.89 13.82 15.59
CA TYR A 381 5.44 12.45 15.31
C TYR A 381 4.63 12.33 14.01
N MET A 382 3.73 13.27 13.77
CA MET A 382 2.91 13.30 12.54
C MET A 382 3.71 13.55 11.24
N GLU A 383 4.96 13.93 11.35
CA GLU A 383 5.88 14.15 10.23
C GLU A 383 6.93 13.04 10.11
N GLN A 384 6.93 12.06 11.03
CA GLN A 384 7.87 10.94 10.98
C GLN A 384 7.50 9.91 9.91
N ASP A 385 6.21 9.68 9.69
CA ASP A 385 5.76 8.78 8.64
C ASP A 385 5.74 9.48 7.28
N THR A 386 6.45 8.92 6.31
CA THR A 386 6.34 9.35 4.92
C THR A 386 5.01 8.92 4.30
N THR A 387 4.70 9.42 3.10
CA THR A 387 3.51 8.98 2.36
C THR A 387 3.59 7.48 2.04
N SER A 388 2.43 6.81 2.01
CA SER A 388 2.38 5.41 1.59
C SER A 388 2.92 5.22 0.17
N THR A 389 2.75 6.21 -0.71
CA THR A 389 3.26 6.20 -2.08
C THR A 389 4.79 6.23 -2.13
N MET A 390 5.44 7.13 -1.36
CA MET A 390 6.89 7.28 -1.35
C MET A 390 7.59 6.06 -0.71
N THR A 391 7.09 5.57 0.43
CA THR A 391 7.69 4.39 1.06
C THR A 391 7.57 3.16 0.19
N GLU A 392 6.42 2.98 -0.50
CA GLU A 392 6.20 1.91 -1.46
C GLU A 392 7.12 2.03 -2.67
N ALA A 393 7.28 3.24 -3.22
CA ALA A 393 8.18 3.49 -4.36
C ALA A 393 9.63 3.12 -4.04
N VAL A 394 10.11 3.48 -2.84
CA VAL A 394 11.46 3.10 -2.38
C VAL A 394 11.57 1.59 -2.21
N ALA A 395 10.60 0.96 -1.56
CA ALA A 395 10.60 -0.49 -1.35
C ALA A 395 10.58 -1.26 -2.68
N MET A 396 9.71 -0.88 -3.62
CA MET A 396 9.68 -1.44 -4.98
C MET A 396 11.00 -1.21 -5.73
N MET A 397 11.63 -0.03 -5.58
CA MET A 397 12.94 0.24 -6.17
C MET A 397 14.01 -0.70 -5.64
N MET A 398 14.02 -0.95 -4.33
CA MET A 398 14.98 -1.88 -3.70
C MET A 398 14.71 -3.33 -4.12
N GLY A 399 13.45 -3.77 -4.19
CA GLY A 399 13.07 -5.10 -4.69
C GLY A 399 13.55 -5.34 -6.12
N ASP A 400 13.28 -4.38 -7.02
CA ASP A 400 13.70 -4.47 -8.43
C ASP A 400 15.23 -4.61 -8.62
N MET A 401 16.06 -4.27 -7.62
CA MET A 401 17.52 -4.34 -7.74
C MET A 401 18.05 -5.74 -8.05
N ILE A 402 17.29 -6.79 -7.74
CA ILE A 402 17.63 -8.16 -8.14
C ILE A 402 17.80 -8.24 -9.67
N ARG A 403 17.00 -7.50 -10.43
CA ARG A 403 17.02 -7.41 -11.90
C ARG A 403 17.83 -6.21 -12.38
N THR A 404 17.54 -5.00 -11.88
CA THR A 404 18.14 -3.75 -12.37
C THR A 404 19.63 -3.62 -12.05
N GLU A 405 20.05 -4.16 -10.92
CA GLU A 405 21.44 -4.17 -10.47
C GLU A 405 22.12 -5.55 -10.69
N GLY A 406 21.35 -6.56 -11.10
CA GLY A 406 21.84 -7.90 -11.38
C GLY A 406 22.46 -8.58 -10.16
N LEU A 407 21.75 -8.63 -9.02
CA LEU A 407 22.29 -9.16 -7.76
C LEU A 407 22.63 -10.67 -7.85
N ALA A 408 22.03 -11.39 -8.81
CA ALA A 408 22.31 -12.82 -9.05
C ALA A 408 23.23 -13.03 -10.28
N LYS A 409 23.84 -11.99 -10.87
CA LYS A 409 24.62 -12.06 -12.12
C LYS A 409 25.77 -13.08 -12.07
N ASP A 410 26.40 -13.25 -10.91
CA ASP A 410 27.54 -14.18 -10.74
C ASP A 410 27.08 -15.64 -10.58
N LYS A 411 25.79 -15.92 -10.55
CA LYS A 411 25.20 -17.25 -10.33
C LYS A 411 24.69 -17.89 -11.62
N VAL A 412 24.51 -17.10 -12.69
CA VAL A 412 23.95 -17.53 -13.97
C VAL A 412 24.80 -17.02 -15.12
N SER A 413 24.56 -17.54 -16.32
CA SER A 413 25.26 -17.03 -17.51
C SER A 413 24.84 -15.56 -17.81
N PRO A 414 25.71 -14.76 -18.45
CA PRO A 414 25.37 -13.41 -18.86
C PRO A 414 24.07 -13.33 -19.70
N GLU A 415 23.83 -14.31 -20.57
CA GLU A 415 22.60 -14.39 -21.36
C GLU A 415 21.35 -14.59 -20.50
N VAL A 416 21.40 -15.46 -19.50
CA VAL A 416 20.29 -15.67 -18.56
C VAL A 416 20.04 -14.43 -17.74
N ASN A 417 21.10 -13.77 -17.25
CA ASN A 417 20.97 -12.54 -16.48
C ASN A 417 20.36 -11.40 -17.33
N GLU A 418 20.72 -11.28 -18.60
CA GLU A 418 20.14 -10.29 -19.51
C GLU A 418 18.65 -10.54 -19.76
N LYS A 419 18.26 -11.80 -20.05
CA LYS A 419 16.85 -12.19 -20.20
C LYS A 419 16.05 -11.92 -18.93
N PHE A 420 16.64 -12.20 -17.78
CA PHE A 420 16.01 -11.95 -16.48
C PHE A 420 15.83 -10.45 -16.21
N ALA A 421 16.82 -9.63 -16.51
CA ALA A 421 16.69 -8.18 -16.41
C ALA A 421 15.60 -7.62 -17.35
N LYS A 422 15.50 -8.13 -18.59
CA LYS A 422 14.48 -7.72 -19.57
C LYS A 422 13.06 -8.16 -19.17
N SER A 423 12.91 -9.24 -18.39
CA SER A 423 11.59 -9.70 -17.92
C SER A 423 10.85 -8.64 -17.11
N LEU A 424 11.57 -7.72 -16.47
CA LEU A 424 11.00 -6.58 -15.74
C LEU A 424 10.08 -5.72 -16.61
N GLY A 425 10.41 -5.53 -17.91
CA GLY A 425 9.55 -4.76 -18.81
C GLY A 425 8.17 -5.38 -19.03
N LYS A 426 8.11 -6.73 -19.14
CA LYS A 426 6.85 -7.47 -19.23
C LYS A 426 6.05 -7.35 -17.92
N GLU A 427 6.72 -7.47 -16.79
CA GLU A 427 6.12 -7.37 -15.47
C GLU A 427 5.56 -5.97 -15.21
N GLU A 428 6.35 -4.91 -15.43
CA GLU A 428 5.92 -3.52 -15.26
C GLU A 428 4.74 -3.16 -16.17
N ALA A 429 4.78 -3.55 -17.46
CA ALA A 429 3.67 -3.32 -18.39
C ALA A 429 2.38 -3.99 -17.91
N THR A 430 2.48 -5.26 -17.48
CA THR A 430 1.32 -6.03 -17.00
C THR A 430 0.77 -5.47 -15.69
N PHE A 431 1.65 -5.09 -14.76
CA PHE A 431 1.28 -4.53 -13.47
C PHE A 431 0.59 -3.17 -13.61
N VAL A 432 1.19 -2.26 -14.38
CA VAL A 432 0.63 -0.91 -14.60
C VAL A 432 -0.69 -0.99 -15.36
N GLY A 433 -0.78 -1.81 -16.42
CA GLY A 433 -2.05 -2.04 -17.11
C GLY A 433 -3.16 -2.60 -16.21
N SER A 434 -2.80 -3.50 -15.29
CA SER A 434 -3.75 -4.03 -14.30
C SER A 434 -4.16 -2.96 -13.27
N SER A 435 -3.22 -2.14 -12.81
CA SER A 435 -3.50 -1.05 -11.86
C SER A 435 -4.42 0.00 -12.48
N MET A 436 -4.16 0.40 -13.73
CA MET A 436 -5.02 1.33 -14.46
C MET A 436 -6.43 0.79 -14.64
N ALA A 437 -6.57 -0.51 -14.96
CA ALA A 437 -7.89 -1.14 -15.08
C ALA A 437 -8.68 -1.10 -13.76
N ILE A 438 -8.00 -1.31 -12.62
CA ILE A 438 -8.63 -1.29 -11.30
C ILE A 438 -8.98 0.13 -10.87
N ILE A 439 -8.09 1.10 -11.10
CA ILE A 439 -8.32 2.52 -10.77
C ILE A 439 -9.52 3.05 -11.55
N ASP A 440 -9.53 2.88 -12.89
CA ASP A 440 -10.65 3.33 -13.73
C ASP A 440 -11.96 2.64 -13.36
N PHE A 441 -11.92 1.34 -13.09
CA PHE A 441 -13.10 0.61 -12.64
C PHE A 441 -13.63 1.16 -11.31
N GLU A 442 -12.76 1.31 -10.31
CA GLU A 442 -13.14 1.74 -8.97
C GLU A 442 -13.72 3.16 -8.99
N ARG A 443 -13.08 4.09 -9.69
CA ARG A 443 -13.59 5.46 -9.86
C ARG A 443 -14.99 5.46 -10.47
N ASN A 444 -15.17 4.79 -11.61
CA ASN A 444 -16.48 4.70 -12.28
C ASN A 444 -17.54 4.01 -11.40
N MET A 445 -17.15 3.03 -10.57
CA MET A 445 -18.04 2.38 -9.61
C MET A 445 -18.52 3.36 -8.54
N TYR A 446 -17.64 4.25 -8.03
CA TYR A 446 -18.02 5.28 -7.07
C TYR A 446 -18.82 6.43 -7.72
N GLU A 447 -18.51 6.82 -8.96
CA GLU A 447 -19.28 7.81 -9.71
C GLU A 447 -20.71 7.36 -9.99
N ASN A 448 -20.91 6.10 -10.40
CA ASN A 448 -22.22 5.52 -10.69
C ASN A 448 -22.29 4.04 -10.24
N PRO A 449 -22.62 3.77 -8.98
CA PRO A 449 -22.68 2.40 -8.45
C PRO A 449 -23.87 1.58 -9.01
N ASP A 450 -24.83 2.20 -9.69
CA ASP A 450 -26.01 1.54 -10.25
C ASP A 450 -25.84 1.10 -11.72
N GLN A 451 -24.68 1.38 -12.34
CA GLN A 451 -24.38 0.94 -13.70
C GLN A 451 -24.10 -0.57 -13.78
N ASP A 452 -24.00 -1.11 -15.00
CA ASP A 452 -23.60 -2.51 -15.20
C ASP A 452 -22.11 -2.71 -14.91
N LEU A 453 -21.78 -2.98 -13.65
CA LEU A 453 -20.40 -3.18 -13.19
C LEU A 453 -19.74 -4.43 -13.79
N LYS A 454 -20.52 -5.44 -14.21
CA LYS A 454 -19.98 -6.62 -14.91
C LYS A 454 -19.44 -6.21 -16.28
N GLN A 455 -20.24 -5.43 -17.03
CA GLN A 455 -19.83 -4.94 -18.33
C GLN A 455 -18.66 -3.95 -18.18
N LEU A 456 -18.72 -3.02 -17.23
CA LEU A 456 -17.63 -2.10 -16.94
C LEU A 456 -16.31 -2.84 -16.68
N TRP A 457 -16.31 -3.88 -15.82
CA TRP A 457 -15.10 -4.67 -15.54
C TRP A 457 -14.52 -5.34 -16.77
N LYS A 458 -15.39 -5.91 -17.61
CA LYS A 458 -15.00 -6.49 -18.88
C LYS A 458 -14.35 -5.44 -19.78
N ASP A 459 -14.95 -4.25 -19.91
CA ASP A 459 -14.43 -3.15 -20.75
C ASP A 459 -13.05 -2.67 -20.26
N MET A 460 -12.83 -2.58 -18.94
CA MET A 460 -11.50 -2.30 -18.38
C MET A 460 -10.48 -3.39 -18.70
N GLY A 461 -10.90 -4.65 -18.68
CA GLY A 461 -10.08 -5.79 -19.09
C GLY A 461 -9.67 -5.73 -20.56
N VAL A 462 -10.58 -5.34 -21.43
CA VAL A 462 -10.29 -5.12 -22.88
C VAL A 462 -9.35 -3.93 -23.06
N LYS A 463 -9.65 -2.79 -22.44
CA LYS A 463 -8.92 -1.54 -22.59
C LYS A 463 -7.46 -1.65 -22.14
N TYR A 464 -7.20 -2.23 -20.97
CA TYR A 464 -5.89 -2.17 -20.32
C TYR A 464 -5.14 -3.50 -20.26
N LYS A 465 -5.85 -4.64 -20.31
CA LYS A 465 -5.27 -5.97 -20.08
C LYS A 465 -5.28 -6.85 -21.33
N GLY A 466 -5.64 -6.30 -22.48
CA GLY A 466 -5.72 -7.03 -23.76
C GLY A 466 -6.67 -8.23 -23.72
N ARG A 467 -7.67 -8.25 -22.80
CA ARG A 467 -8.70 -9.31 -22.73
C ARG A 467 -9.58 -9.33 -23.98
N SER A 468 -10.34 -10.37 -24.15
CA SER A 468 -11.20 -10.55 -25.32
C SER A 468 -12.56 -9.85 -25.13
N GLU A 469 -13.04 -9.13 -26.15
CA GLU A 469 -14.43 -8.65 -26.18
C GLU A 469 -15.47 -9.77 -26.12
N LYS A 470 -15.05 -11.01 -26.43
CA LYS A 470 -15.90 -12.20 -26.36
C LYS A 470 -15.92 -12.85 -24.96
N ASP A 471 -15.19 -12.30 -23.98
CA ASP A 471 -15.29 -12.74 -22.59
C ASP A 471 -16.68 -12.41 -22.04
N GLU A 472 -17.15 -13.23 -21.10
CA GLU A 472 -18.40 -12.97 -20.40
C GLU A 472 -18.21 -11.81 -19.42
N ALA A 473 -19.24 -10.98 -19.27
CA ALA A 473 -19.30 -9.96 -18.24
C ALA A 473 -19.69 -10.62 -16.90
N THR A 474 -18.80 -10.53 -15.90
CA THR A 474 -18.95 -11.26 -14.62
C THR A 474 -18.64 -10.38 -13.43
N ASN A 475 -18.98 -10.83 -12.22
CA ASN A 475 -18.60 -10.18 -10.97
C ASN A 475 -17.17 -10.52 -10.50
N GLU A 476 -16.25 -10.82 -11.42
CA GLU A 476 -14.83 -11.02 -11.05
C GLU A 476 -14.26 -9.83 -10.29
N TRP A 477 -14.68 -8.60 -10.61
CA TRP A 477 -14.29 -7.37 -9.91
C TRP A 477 -14.49 -7.46 -8.39
N ALA A 478 -15.59 -8.06 -7.94
CA ALA A 478 -15.91 -8.18 -6.52
C ALA A 478 -14.95 -9.11 -5.75
N THR A 479 -14.08 -9.86 -6.44
CA THR A 479 -13.05 -10.68 -5.82
C THR A 479 -11.78 -9.90 -5.44
N ILE A 480 -11.69 -8.61 -5.81
CA ILE A 480 -10.56 -7.74 -5.49
C ILE A 480 -10.71 -7.24 -4.04
N PRO A 481 -9.81 -7.66 -3.12
CA PRO A 481 -9.98 -7.36 -1.70
C PRO A 481 -9.97 -5.86 -1.38
N HIS A 482 -9.25 -5.07 -2.18
CA HIS A 482 -9.07 -3.63 -1.95
C HIS A 482 -10.37 -2.84 -2.01
N PHE A 483 -11.30 -3.21 -2.86
CA PHE A 483 -12.61 -2.54 -2.91
C PHE A 483 -13.39 -2.66 -1.59
N LEU A 484 -13.16 -3.74 -0.85
CA LEU A 484 -13.73 -3.93 0.47
C LEU A 484 -12.92 -3.20 1.55
N SER A 485 -11.60 -3.48 1.64
CA SER A 485 -10.79 -3.12 2.81
C SER A 485 -9.92 -1.86 2.62
N HIS A 486 -9.56 -1.50 1.38
CA HIS A 486 -8.63 -0.40 1.08
C HIS A 486 -9.08 0.37 -0.16
N PRO A 487 -10.22 1.07 -0.09
CA PRO A 487 -10.75 1.82 -1.24
C PRO A 487 -9.78 2.92 -1.70
N ALA A 488 -9.76 3.14 -3.01
CA ALA A 488 -8.88 4.08 -3.70
C ALA A 488 -7.37 3.82 -3.51
N TYR A 489 -6.95 2.61 -3.10
CA TYR A 489 -5.54 2.34 -2.80
C TYR A 489 -4.69 2.05 -4.04
N TYR A 490 -5.26 1.49 -5.12
CA TYR A 490 -4.46 1.08 -6.30
C TYR A 490 -3.72 2.23 -6.98
N GLN A 491 -4.18 3.47 -6.85
CA GLN A 491 -3.45 4.63 -7.33
C GLN A 491 -2.08 4.81 -6.61
N ASN A 492 -1.94 4.32 -5.37
CA ASN A 492 -0.65 4.33 -4.68
C ASN A 492 0.38 3.44 -5.39
N TYR A 493 0.01 2.21 -5.74
CA TYR A 493 0.88 1.30 -6.50
C TYR A 493 1.25 1.87 -7.86
N PHE A 494 0.27 2.46 -8.55
CA PHE A 494 0.50 3.12 -9.83
C PHE A 494 1.48 4.29 -9.69
N ARG A 495 1.21 5.24 -8.79
CA ARG A 495 2.09 6.38 -8.53
C ARG A 495 3.45 5.97 -8.00
N ALA A 496 3.50 4.97 -7.13
CA ALA A 496 4.75 4.40 -6.63
C ALA A 496 5.63 3.85 -7.76
N SER A 497 5.03 3.23 -8.79
CA SER A 497 5.77 2.77 -9.98
C SER A 497 6.41 3.92 -10.75
N LEU A 498 5.72 5.06 -10.86
CA LEU A 498 6.25 6.26 -11.51
C LEU A 498 7.37 6.91 -10.68
N ILE A 499 7.15 7.07 -9.36
CA ILE A 499 8.14 7.60 -8.42
C ILE A 499 9.39 6.71 -8.41
N LYS A 500 9.21 5.38 -8.32
CA LYS A 500 10.28 4.38 -8.37
C LYS A 500 11.18 4.59 -9.59
N ALA A 501 10.57 4.68 -10.78
CA ALA A 501 11.31 4.87 -12.02
C ALA A 501 12.07 6.20 -12.04
N GLN A 502 11.42 7.28 -11.59
CA GLN A 502 12.02 8.62 -11.55
C GLN A 502 13.15 8.72 -10.53
N LEU A 503 12.98 8.14 -9.32
CA LEU A 503 14.03 8.07 -8.30
C LEU A 503 15.23 7.25 -8.80
N TYR A 504 14.99 6.05 -9.34
CA TYR A 504 16.07 5.19 -9.84
C TYR A 504 16.88 5.86 -10.95
N ASP A 505 16.19 6.50 -11.91
CA ASP A 505 16.84 7.26 -12.98
C ASP A 505 17.69 8.43 -12.43
N GLY A 506 17.14 9.23 -11.51
CA GLY A 506 17.86 10.34 -10.88
C GLY A 506 19.07 9.90 -10.06
N LEU A 507 18.90 8.84 -9.27
CA LEU A 507 19.96 8.28 -8.42
C LEU A 507 21.09 7.67 -9.29
N THR A 508 20.76 6.87 -10.30
CA THR A 508 21.76 6.21 -11.15
C THR A 508 22.51 7.18 -12.05
N LYS A 509 21.88 8.24 -12.51
CA LYS A 509 22.57 9.34 -13.24
C LYS A 509 23.61 10.03 -12.37
N LYS A 510 23.36 10.13 -11.07
CA LYS A 510 24.26 10.83 -10.13
C LYS A 510 25.31 9.92 -9.52
N LEU A 511 24.95 8.70 -9.16
CA LEU A 511 25.74 7.79 -8.34
C LEU A 511 26.28 6.59 -9.13
N GLY A 512 25.79 6.36 -10.34
CA GLY A 512 26.06 5.15 -11.10
C GLY A 512 25.30 3.96 -10.52
N LYS A 513 25.92 2.79 -10.48
CA LYS A 513 25.32 1.57 -9.97
C LYS A 513 25.18 1.65 -8.44
N LEU A 514 23.95 1.58 -7.96
CA LEU A 514 23.62 1.91 -6.56
C LEU A 514 24.21 0.89 -5.57
N THR A 515 24.16 -0.41 -5.92
CA THR A 515 24.64 -1.50 -5.06
C THR A 515 26.16 -1.67 -5.06
N GLU A 516 26.88 -0.94 -5.88
CA GLU A 516 28.34 -0.92 -5.96
C GLU A 516 28.94 0.44 -5.50
N ASN A 517 28.09 1.34 -4.95
CA ASN A 517 28.50 2.68 -4.50
C ASN A 517 28.08 2.94 -3.05
N LYS A 518 29.04 2.98 -2.13
CA LYS A 518 28.81 3.20 -0.70
C LYS A 518 28.26 4.58 -0.34
N ASP A 519 28.36 5.55 -1.24
CA ASP A 519 27.78 6.89 -1.03
C ASP A 519 26.25 6.88 -1.25
N THR A 520 25.68 5.80 -1.81
CA THR A 520 24.24 5.64 -2.01
C THR A 520 23.47 5.79 -0.70
N ALA A 521 23.92 5.12 0.37
CA ALA A 521 23.29 5.21 1.69
C ALA A 521 23.27 6.65 2.20
N LYS A 522 24.42 7.32 2.19
CA LYS A 522 24.53 8.72 2.64
C LYS A 522 23.60 9.63 1.81
N TYR A 523 23.60 9.44 0.50
CA TYR A 523 22.76 10.27 -0.37
C TYR A 523 21.27 10.07 -0.10
N LEU A 524 20.81 8.81 0.06
CA LEU A 524 19.42 8.50 0.38
C LEU A 524 19.04 9.05 1.77
N ASP A 525 19.88 8.87 2.78
CA ASP A 525 19.65 9.41 4.14
C ASP A 525 19.47 10.93 4.11
N GLU A 526 20.35 11.67 3.41
CA GLU A 526 20.36 13.13 3.37
C GLU A 526 19.30 13.75 2.44
N ASN A 527 18.81 13.02 1.42
CA ASN A 527 17.96 13.60 0.39
C ASN A 527 16.56 12.99 0.32
N VAL A 528 16.33 11.83 0.97
CA VAL A 528 15.05 11.12 0.97
C VAL A 528 14.61 10.80 2.40
N PHE A 529 15.32 9.94 3.12
CA PHE A 529 14.81 9.28 4.31
C PHE A 529 14.64 10.20 5.52
N GLN A 530 15.60 11.11 5.78
CA GLN A 530 15.56 11.97 6.97
C GLN A 530 14.29 12.83 7.07
N TYR A 531 13.62 13.05 5.96
CA TYR A 531 12.46 13.95 5.91
C TYR A 531 11.16 13.30 6.39
N GLY A 532 11.06 11.95 6.41
CA GLY A 532 9.79 11.31 6.70
C GLY A 532 8.65 11.92 5.88
N GLY A 533 7.56 12.33 6.52
CA GLY A 533 6.45 13.09 5.94
C GLY A 533 6.58 14.60 6.03
N SER A 534 7.75 15.12 6.44
CA SER A 534 7.97 16.57 6.53
C SER A 534 8.10 17.25 5.16
N LYS A 535 8.32 16.46 4.10
CA LYS A 535 8.31 16.89 2.69
C LYS A 535 7.28 16.10 1.89
N THR A 536 6.72 16.75 0.88
CA THR A 536 5.85 16.08 -0.08
C THR A 536 6.69 15.20 -1.03
N ASP A 537 6.02 14.25 -1.71
CA ASP A 537 6.66 13.40 -2.73
C ASP A 537 7.32 14.26 -3.82
N ASP A 538 6.64 15.33 -4.25
CA ASP A 538 7.16 16.28 -5.24
C ASP A 538 8.43 16.99 -4.75
N GLU A 539 8.47 17.46 -3.51
CA GLU A 539 9.66 18.14 -2.95
C GLU A 539 10.86 17.20 -2.87
N ILE A 540 10.64 15.91 -2.55
CA ILE A 540 11.69 14.90 -2.55
C ILE A 540 12.16 14.62 -3.99
N LEU A 541 11.23 14.45 -4.93
CA LEU A 541 11.56 14.21 -6.33
C LEU A 541 12.30 15.39 -6.96
N GLU A 542 11.86 16.63 -6.73
CA GLU A 542 12.57 17.82 -7.19
C GLU A 542 14.01 17.89 -6.65
N LYS A 543 14.20 17.51 -5.38
CA LYS A 543 15.53 17.50 -4.76
C LYS A 543 16.47 16.45 -5.38
N VAL A 544 15.96 15.28 -5.69
CA VAL A 544 16.74 14.15 -6.23
C VAL A 544 16.94 14.27 -7.74
N THR A 545 15.90 14.68 -8.48
CA THR A 545 15.82 14.59 -9.92
C THR A 545 15.71 15.94 -10.64
N GLY A 546 15.41 17.02 -9.90
CA GLY A 546 15.18 18.36 -10.46
C GLY A 546 13.77 18.54 -11.06
N LYS A 547 12.87 17.55 -10.90
CA LYS A 547 11.51 17.58 -11.46
C LYS A 547 10.50 17.03 -10.45
N LYS A 548 9.28 17.55 -10.50
CA LYS A 548 8.10 16.97 -9.83
C LYS A 548 7.74 15.63 -10.46
N LEU A 549 6.79 14.93 -9.84
CA LEU A 549 6.28 13.65 -10.36
C LEU A 549 5.78 13.80 -11.81
N SER A 550 6.29 12.93 -12.68
CA SER A 550 5.83 12.79 -14.06
C SER A 550 5.90 11.33 -14.51
N ALA A 551 5.16 11.01 -15.57
CA ALA A 551 5.18 9.69 -16.18
C ALA A 551 6.45 9.43 -17.03
N ASP A 552 7.26 10.45 -17.33
CA ASP A 552 8.32 10.40 -18.35
C ASP A 552 9.32 9.27 -18.09
N ALA A 553 9.94 9.26 -16.89
CA ALA A 553 10.98 8.29 -16.56
C ALA A 553 10.48 6.84 -16.63
N PHE A 554 9.24 6.61 -16.17
CA PHE A 554 8.61 5.30 -16.26
C PHE A 554 8.37 4.90 -17.72
N CYS A 555 7.79 5.79 -18.51
CA CYS A 555 7.50 5.52 -19.93
C CYS A 555 8.77 5.29 -20.75
N GLU A 556 9.81 6.10 -20.55
CA GLU A 556 11.10 5.92 -21.20
C GLU A 556 11.73 4.57 -20.83
N ARG A 557 11.76 4.23 -19.54
CA ARG A 557 12.29 2.96 -19.04
C ARG A 557 11.53 1.77 -19.60
N LEU A 558 10.20 1.77 -19.50
CA LEU A 558 9.36 0.68 -20.01
C LEU A 558 9.56 0.49 -21.52
N ASN A 559 9.51 1.58 -22.29
CA ASN A 559 9.71 1.54 -23.73
C ASN A 559 11.09 0.95 -24.10
N LYS A 560 12.14 1.32 -23.36
CA LYS A 560 13.49 0.77 -23.57
C LYS A 560 13.52 -0.74 -23.28
N LEU A 561 13.02 -1.18 -22.11
CA LEU A 561 13.00 -2.60 -21.70
C LEU A 561 12.22 -3.50 -22.67
N VAL A 562 11.16 -2.98 -23.27
CA VAL A 562 10.31 -3.74 -24.21
C VAL A 562 10.85 -3.71 -25.65
N GLN A 563 11.59 -2.66 -26.07
CA GLN A 563 12.13 -2.55 -27.43
C GLN A 563 13.42 -3.35 -27.61
N GLU A 564 14.28 -3.37 -26.62
CA GLU A 564 15.52 -4.17 -26.57
C GLU A 564 15.24 -5.66 -26.34
#